data_3dfa0f0a242101b21b41299e96f94613
#
_entry.id   3dfa0f0a242101b21b41299e96f94613
#
_cell.length_a   1.000
_cell.length_b   1.000
_cell.length_c   1.000
_cell.angle_alpha   90.00
_cell.angle_beta   90.00
_cell.angle_gamma   90.00
#
_symmetry.space_group_name_H-M   'P 1'
#
loop_
_entity.id
_entity.type
_entity.pdbx_description
1 polymer ?
#
loop_
_entity_poly.entity_id
_entity_poly.type
_entity_poly.pdbx_seq_one_letter_code
_entity_poly.pdbx_strand_id
1 'polypeptide(L)' 'DWEKLIKAFMEDESTTAMMKKFDAKRASNKAASIRKAAEKLNADVKVITRGDTVYVTK' A
#
# COMPACT_ATOMS: atom_id res chain seq x y z
N ASP A 1 -10.77 1.46 -3.70
CA ASP A 1 -9.94 1.31 -4.88
C ASP A 1 -8.47 1.64 -4.56
N TRP A 2 -7.61 0.63 -4.67
CA TRP A 2 -6.20 0.74 -4.31
C TRP A 2 -5.43 1.67 -5.24
N GLU A 3 -5.79 1.72 -6.52
CA GLU A 3 -5.11 2.59 -7.47
C GLU A 3 -5.29 4.05 -7.11
N LYS A 4 -6.52 4.45 -6.75
CA LYS A 4 -6.78 5.81 -6.31
C LYS A 4 -6.02 6.14 -5.03
N LEU A 5 -5.99 5.20 -4.09
CA LEU A 5 -5.30 5.37 -2.82
C LEU A 5 -3.80 5.60 -3.04
N ILE A 6 -3.19 4.75 -3.86
CA ILE A 6 -1.76 4.85 -4.14
C ILE A 6 -1.44 6.12 -4.91
N LYS A 7 -2.28 6.48 -5.86
CA LYS A 7 -2.09 7.70 -6.63
C LYS A 7 -2.11 8.94 -5.71
N ALA A 8 -3.07 9.00 -4.81
CA ALA A 8 -3.13 10.10 -3.85
C ALA A 8 -1.92 10.12 -2.93
N PHE A 9 -1.47 8.94 -2.49
CA PHE A 9 -0.28 8.79 -1.66
C PHE A 9 0.97 9.30 -2.40
N MET A 10 1.12 8.95 -3.66
CA MET A 10 2.28 9.39 -4.45
C MET A 10 2.27 10.88 -4.72
N GLU A 11 1.09 11.48 -4.88
CA GLU A 11 0.96 12.90 -5.14
C GLU A 11 1.20 13.76 -3.88
N ASP A 12 1.02 13.18 -2.71
CA ASP A 12 1.22 13.87 -1.43
C ASP A 12 2.70 13.82 -1.03
N GLU A 13 3.41 14.87 -1.32
CA GLU A 13 4.85 14.94 -1.03
C GLU A 13 5.16 14.98 0.47
N SER A 14 4.22 15.40 1.29
CA SER A 14 4.42 15.48 2.73
C SER A 14 4.28 14.12 3.41
N THR A 15 3.64 13.16 2.75
CA THR A 15 3.43 11.82 3.29
C THR A 15 4.45 10.86 2.73
N THR A 16 5.27 10.25 3.59
CA THR A 16 6.30 9.31 3.16
C THR A 16 5.94 7.86 3.45
N ALA A 17 4.92 7.63 4.28
CA ALA A 17 4.49 6.28 4.62
C ALA A 17 3.01 6.29 4.96
N MET A 18 2.34 5.17 4.70
CA MET A 18 0.99 4.97 5.17
C MET A 18 0.83 3.55 5.68
N MET A 19 -0.17 3.36 6.53
CA MET A 19 -0.41 2.08 7.16
C MET A 19 -1.91 1.78 7.12
N LYS A 20 -2.25 0.53 6.82
CA LYS A 20 -3.62 0.06 6.79
C LYS A 20 -3.74 -1.20 7.62
N LYS A 21 -4.72 -1.23 8.49
CA LYS A 21 -4.97 -2.38 9.35
C LYS A 21 -6.07 -3.24 8.76
N PHE A 22 -5.82 -4.55 8.68
CA PHE A 22 -6.77 -5.52 8.18
C PHE A 22 -6.84 -6.68 9.16
N ASP A 23 -7.53 -7.77 8.79
CA ASP A 23 -7.46 -9.01 9.53
C ASP A 23 -6.12 -9.70 9.24
N ALA A 24 -5.56 -10.38 10.24
CA ALA A 24 -4.29 -11.09 10.06
C ALA A 24 -4.34 -12.08 8.90
N LYS A 25 -5.51 -12.69 8.67
CA LYS A 25 -5.69 -13.65 7.57
C LYS A 25 -5.74 -13.00 6.20
N ARG A 26 -6.11 -11.72 6.13
CA ARG A 26 -6.30 -11.00 4.88
C ARG A 26 -5.18 -10.02 4.55
N ALA A 27 -4.34 -9.71 5.52
CA ALA A 27 -3.32 -8.68 5.34
C ALA A 27 -2.38 -8.98 4.17
N SER A 28 -1.91 -10.22 4.02
CA SER A 28 -1.02 -10.56 2.92
C SER A 28 -1.73 -10.49 1.57
N ASN A 29 -3.01 -10.87 1.50
CA ASN A 29 -3.79 -10.73 0.25
C ASN A 29 -3.98 -9.27 -0.12
N LYS A 30 -4.25 -8.44 0.89
CA LYS A 30 -4.41 -7.00 0.67
C LYS A 30 -3.09 -6.36 0.27
N ALA A 31 -1.99 -6.79 0.87
CA ALA A 31 -0.66 -6.32 0.47
C ALA A 31 -0.36 -6.66 -0.99
N ALA A 32 -0.71 -7.86 -1.43
CA ALA A 32 -0.54 -8.25 -2.82
C ALA A 32 -1.38 -7.38 -3.77
N SER A 33 -2.62 -7.06 -3.38
CA SER A 33 -3.48 -6.19 -4.17
C SER A 33 -2.91 -4.78 -4.28
N ILE A 34 -2.40 -4.26 -3.17
CA ILE A 34 -1.78 -2.92 -3.13
C ILE A 34 -0.53 -2.90 -4.01
N ARG A 35 0.28 -3.97 -3.92
CA ARG A 35 1.49 -4.08 -4.73
C ARG A 35 1.18 -4.11 -6.23
N LYS A 36 0.15 -4.86 -6.63
CA LYS A 36 -0.29 -4.91 -8.02
C LYS A 36 -0.76 -3.54 -8.51
N ALA A 37 -1.51 -2.83 -7.68
CA ALA A 37 -1.97 -1.48 -8.04
C ALA A 37 -0.78 -0.53 -8.20
N ALA A 38 0.22 -0.63 -7.33
CA ALA A 38 1.43 0.19 -7.42
C ALA A 38 2.20 -0.10 -8.71
N GLU A 39 2.33 -1.39 -9.07
CA GLU A 39 3.00 -1.78 -10.31
C GLU A 39 2.27 -1.23 -11.52
N LYS A 40 0.96 -1.29 -11.51
CA LYS A 40 0.14 -0.80 -12.61
C LYS A 40 0.29 0.70 -12.82
N LEU A 41 0.52 1.44 -11.74
CA LEU A 41 0.71 2.89 -11.78
C LEU A 41 2.19 3.29 -11.93
N ASN A 42 3.09 2.33 -12.00
CA ASN A 42 4.53 2.57 -11.98
C ASN A 42 4.96 3.34 -10.74
N ALA A 43 4.29 3.10 -9.62
CA ALA A 43 4.61 3.75 -8.36
C ALA A 43 5.79 3.04 -7.70
N ASP A 44 6.82 3.79 -7.35
CA ASP A 44 8.00 3.25 -6.68
C ASP A 44 7.78 3.26 -5.17
N VAL A 45 7.02 2.28 -4.69
CA VAL A 45 6.70 2.16 -3.27
C VAL A 45 7.07 0.77 -2.78
N LYS A 46 7.32 0.66 -1.48
CA LYS A 46 7.57 -0.61 -0.81
C LYS A 46 6.33 -1.00 -0.01
N VAL A 47 5.94 -2.26 -0.12
CA VAL A 47 4.78 -2.79 0.60
C VAL A 47 5.26 -3.89 1.54
N ILE A 48 5.00 -3.72 2.82
CA ILE A 48 5.44 -4.65 3.86
C ILE A 48 4.23 -5.04 4.70
N THR A 49 4.12 -6.34 5.02
CA THR A 49 3.04 -6.84 5.88
C THR A 49 3.62 -7.22 7.24
N ARG A 50 2.98 -6.75 8.31
CA ARG A 50 3.33 -7.15 9.67
C ARG A 50 2.04 -7.48 10.43
N GLY A 51 1.85 -8.78 10.71
CA GLY A 51 0.64 -9.24 11.39
C GLY A 51 -0.61 -8.87 10.60
N ASP A 52 -1.44 -8.01 11.15
CA ASP A 52 -2.68 -7.57 10.52
C ASP A 52 -2.55 -6.22 9.81
N THR A 53 -1.34 -5.68 9.75
CA THR A 53 -1.12 -4.32 9.21
C THR A 53 -0.26 -4.36 7.97
N VAL A 54 -0.64 -3.57 6.97
CA VAL A 54 0.14 -3.39 5.75
C VAL A 54 0.74 -1.99 5.78
N TYR A 55 2.04 -1.90 5.60
CA TYR A 55 2.79 -0.65 5.54
C TYR A 55 3.21 -0.38 4.10
N VAL A 56 2.95 0.82 3.63
CA VAL A 56 3.38 1.27 2.30
C VAL A 56 4.29 2.47 2.49
N THR A 57 5.48 2.41 1.95
CA THR A 57 6.48 3.50 2.06
C THR A 57 7.00 3.88 0.69
N LYS A 58 7.36 5.14 0.55
CA LYS A 58 8.00 5.63 -0.66
C LYS A 58 9.47 5.27 -0.75
#